data_bb2e9289bf9c37ef8bba4f6aea901140
#
_entry.id   bb2e9289bf9c37ef8bba4f6aea901140
#
_cell.length_a   1.000
_cell.length_b   1.000
_cell.length_c   1.000
_cell.angle_alpha   90.00
_cell.angle_beta   90.00
_cell.angle_gamma   90.00
#
_symmetry.space_group_name_H-M   'P 1'
#
loop_
_entity.id
_entity.type
_entity.pdbx_description
1 polymer ?
#
loop_
_entity_poly.entity_id
_entity_poly.type
_entity_poly.pdbx_seq_one_letter_code
_entity_poly.pdbx_strand_id
1 'polypeptide(L)'
;MQGTDLILTLASGLSAALLLGYITQRLRLSPIVGYLFAGLLVGPQTPGFAANVELAEQLAEFGVILIMFGGGLQLHVEELLAVRRAAIPGALAGMGAATLLGAAAAAVFGWDWPAAFMFGLTLSVASTVVLVRTLSDSRALHTQRGHIAIGWLVMEDLLTVIALVLIPTFAAGGLDAGQVALGVGVALAKVLGLVAGAAVIGQRLVPALLGRVAATRSRELFTLAVLVIALGIAVGSAALFGVSMALGAFVAGLVVNRSEYGLRAASDALPMRDAFAVLFFVSVGMLLDPAVLVEDAALFAAGLAVVMVGKPLVVVGVLAALGYPLRTVLTVPAALAQIGEFSFILAALGTGLGVLPADAADVIVAVSIASIVLNAPVARLVPVIERWLVRRRGARRDVEDPDAGISSSLDPQTRAIVVGYGPTGRTVTRLLRENGITPTVVELNVETVRAMREDGISAVYGDARHRQVLVSAGLRHADTLIVSGADTASPEIIREARDINPRVHVFVRSAYLRDVPPLRDAGAEQVFAGEGEVALAMTEAVLRRLGATPDQIDRERDRVRAELFGGILTGRLD
;
A
#
# COMPACT_ATOMS: atom_id res chain seq x y z
N MET A 1 -44.36 -1.11 -3.50
CA MET A 1 -43.29 -1.81 -4.18
C MET A 1 -41.93 -1.15 -4.00
N GLN A 2 -41.83 0.12 -3.65
CA GLN A 2 -40.55 0.84 -3.47
C GLN A 2 -39.65 0.36 -2.32
N GLY A 3 -40.13 -0.40 -1.36
CA GLY A 3 -39.33 -0.85 -0.20
C GLY A 3 -38.52 -2.15 -0.41
N THR A 4 -38.81 -2.91 -1.46
CA THR A 4 -38.12 -4.18 -1.78
C THR A 4 -37.00 -4.00 -2.81
N ASP A 5 -37.03 -2.91 -3.58
CA ASP A 5 -36.08 -2.68 -4.68
C ASP A 5 -34.64 -2.49 -4.19
N LEU A 6 -34.46 -1.79 -3.06
CA LEU A 6 -33.13 -1.62 -2.44
C LEU A 6 -32.55 -2.98 -1.99
N ILE A 7 -33.37 -3.78 -1.29
CA ILE A 7 -32.92 -5.09 -0.78
C ILE A 7 -32.61 -6.03 -1.94
N LEU A 8 -33.44 -6.04 -2.99
CA LEU A 8 -33.23 -6.86 -4.18
C LEU A 8 -31.99 -6.43 -4.95
N THR A 9 -31.78 -5.12 -5.14
CA THR A 9 -30.57 -4.57 -5.78
C THR A 9 -29.31 -4.96 -5.01
N LEU A 10 -29.30 -4.80 -3.68
CA LEU A 10 -28.18 -5.20 -2.85
C LEU A 10 -27.96 -6.72 -2.88
N ALA A 11 -29.02 -7.51 -2.69
CA ALA A 11 -28.90 -8.96 -2.63
C ALA A 11 -28.44 -9.56 -3.97
N SER A 12 -29.02 -9.10 -5.08
CA SER A 12 -28.61 -9.56 -6.41
C SER A 12 -27.19 -9.12 -6.77
N GLY A 13 -26.86 -7.84 -6.55
CA GLY A 13 -25.52 -7.30 -6.80
C GLY A 13 -24.42 -7.99 -6.00
N LEU A 14 -24.61 -8.15 -4.68
CA LEU A 14 -23.65 -8.83 -3.82
C LEU A 14 -23.54 -10.32 -4.10
N SER A 15 -24.66 -10.99 -4.43
CA SER A 15 -24.65 -12.43 -4.79
C SER A 15 -23.91 -12.66 -6.10
N ALA A 16 -24.18 -11.86 -7.13
CA ALA A 16 -23.48 -11.91 -8.40
C ALA A 16 -21.99 -11.58 -8.23
N ALA A 17 -21.67 -10.55 -7.43
CA ALA A 17 -20.30 -10.16 -7.12
C ALA A 17 -19.53 -11.28 -6.39
N LEU A 18 -20.14 -11.94 -5.41
CA LEU A 18 -19.53 -13.06 -4.70
C LEU A 18 -19.25 -14.22 -5.67
N LEU A 19 -20.22 -14.59 -6.50
CA LEU A 19 -20.08 -15.69 -7.45
C LEU A 19 -18.99 -15.41 -8.48
N LEU A 20 -19.08 -14.28 -9.19
CA LEU A 20 -18.15 -13.92 -10.24
C LEU A 20 -16.78 -13.51 -9.68
N GLY A 21 -16.72 -12.85 -8.53
CA GLY A 21 -15.48 -12.57 -7.81
C GLY A 21 -14.76 -13.86 -7.40
N TYR A 22 -15.50 -14.88 -6.94
CA TYR A 22 -14.94 -16.19 -6.64
C TYR A 22 -14.40 -16.89 -7.90
N ILE A 23 -15.15 -16.83 -9.02
CA ILE A 23 -14.71 -17.42 -10.31
C ILE A 23 -13.43 -16.74 -10.80
N THR A 24 -13.38 -15.40 -10.83
CA THR A 24 -12.20 -14.66 -11.26
C THR A 24 -11.00 -14.92 -10.35
N GLN A 25 -11.22 -15.01 -9.03
CA GLN A 25 -10.18 -15.40 -8.07
C GLN A 25 -9.63 -16.80 -8.35
N ARG A 26 -10.49 -17.76 -8.68
CA ARG A 26 -10.08 -19.12 -9.09
C ARG A 26 -9.26 -19.12 -10.39
N LEU A 27 -9.60 -18.23 -11.31
CA LEU A 27 -8.87 -18.02 -12.57
C LEU A 27 -7.56 -17.21 -12.37
N ARG A 28 -7.21 -16.86 -11.11
CA ARG A 28 -6.05 -16.03 -10.76
C ARG A 28 -6.13 -14.62 -11.35
N LEU A 29 -7.31 -14.11 -11.57
CA LEU A 29 -7.61 -12.73 -11.94
C LEU A 29 -7.98 -11.92 -10.69
N SER A 30 -8.03 -10.59 -10.80
CA SER A 30 -8.53 -9.73 -9.73
C SER A 30 -10.02 -9.96 -9.50
N PRO A 31 -10.50 -10.05 -8.24
CA PRO A 31 -11.94 -10.09 -7.95
C PRO A 31 -12.71 -8.88 -8.48
N ILE A 32 -12.06 -7.73 -8.63
CA ILE A 32 -12.66 -6.51 -9.21
C ILE A 32 -13.25 -6.78 -10.58
N VAL A 33 -12.57 -7.59 -11.41
CA VAL A 33 -13.09 -8.02 -12.72
C VAL A 33 -14.42 -8.75 -12.55
N GLY A 34 -14.52 -9.63 -11.56
CA GLY A 34 -15.77 -10.34 -11.24
C GLY A 34 -16.88 -9.38 -10.76
N TYR A 35 -16.54 -8.35 -10.00
CA TYR A 35 -17.51 -7.35 -9.52
C TYR A 35 -18.03 -6.47 -10.67
N LEU A 36 -17.18 -6.07 -11.60
CA LEU A 36 -17.58 -5.35 -12.81
C LEU A 36 -18.49 -6.20 -13.71
N PHE A 37 -18.13 -7.48 -13.94
CA PHE A 37 -19.01 -8.41 -14.66
C PHE A 37 -20.30 -8.71 -13.91
N ALA A 38 -20.30 -8.70 -12.58
CA ALA A 38 -21.52 -8.84 -11.79
C ALA A 38 -22.46 -7.66 -12.04
N GLY A 39 -21.92 -6.44 -12.10
CA GLY A 39 -22.67 -5.24 -12.48
C GLY A 39 -23.31 -5.37 -13.87
N LEU A 40 -22.54 -5.78 -14.86
CA LEU A 40 -23.05 -6.03 -16.21
C LEU A 40 -24.18 -7.08 -16.21
N LEU A 41 -24.03 -8.15 -15.42
CA LEU A 41 -25.01 -9.23 -15.34
C LEU A 41 -26.36 -8.80 -14.73
N VAL A 42 -26.31 -7.95 -13.70
CA VAL A 42 -27.53 -7.45 -13.00
C VAL A 42 -27.97 -6.09 -13.50
N GLY A 43 -27.23 -5.50 -14.42
CA GLY A 43 -27.48 -4.20 -15.03
C GLY A 43 -28.55 -4.20 -16.11
N PRO A 44 -28.93 -3.01 -16.61
CA PRO A 44 -30.00 -2.84 -17.58
C PRO A 44 -29.70 -3.45 -18.96
N GLN A 45 -28.43 -3.68 -19.28
CA GLN A 45 -28.01 -4.24 -20.60
C GLN A 45 -28.21 -5.76 -20.70
N THR A 46 -28.45 -6.45 -19.57
CA THR A 46 -28.65 -7.90 -19.55
C THR A 46 -30.14 -8.24 -19.46
N PRO A 47 -30.70 -9.06 -20.36
CA PRO A 47 -32.11 -9.44 -20.27
C PRO A 47 -32.43 -10.20 -18.98
N GLY A 48 -33.51 -9.82 -18.30
CA GLY A 48 -33.96 -10.48 -17.08
C GLY A 48 -34.24 -9.52 -15.93
N PHE A 49 -33.75 -9.86 -14.72
CA PHE A 49 -33.86 -8.98 -13.57
C PHE A 49 -32.83 -7.85 -13.70
N ALA A 50 -33.29 -6.62 -13.81
CA ALA A 50 -32.45 -5.45 -13.76
C ALA A 50 -32.51 -4.83 -12.34
N ALA A 51 -31.36 -4.67 -11.72
CA ALA A 51 -31.23 -3.92 -10.48
C ALA A 51 -31.49 -2.42 -10.74
N ASN A 52 -31.90 -1.70 -9.71
CA ASN A 52 -32.16 -0.27 -9.83
C ASN A 52 -30.82 0.49 -9.88
N VAL A 53 -30.51 1.09 -11.03
CA VAL A 53 -29.25 1.81 -11.29
C VAL A 53 -29.11 3.01 -10.38
N GLU A 54 -30.16 3.79 -10.17
CA GLU A 54 -30.13 4.99 -9.31
C GLU A 54 -29.80 4.64 -7.85
N LEU A 55 -30.38 3.55 -7.32
CA LEU A 55 -30.02 3.06 -5.98
C LEU A 55 -28.58 2.52 -5.93
N ALA A 56 -28.14 1.86 -7.00
CA ALA A 56 -26.77 1.37 -7.08
C ALA A 56 -25.75 2.53 -7.12
N GLU A 57 -26.04 3.62 -7.83
CA GLU A 57 -25.21 4.83 -7.85
C GLU A 57 -25.12 5.50 -6.47
N GLN A 58 -26.26 5.65 -5.75
CA GLN A 58 -26.26 6.19 -4.39
C GLN A 58 -25.42 5.35 -3.43
N LEU A 59 -25.48 4.02 -3.54
CA LEU A 59 -24.65 3.11 -2.75
C LEU A 59 -23.18 3.19 -3.16
N ALA A 60 -22.89 3.41 -4.44
CA ALA A 60 -21.56 3.60 -4.96
C ALA A 60 -20.89 4.87 -4.39
N GLU A 61 -21.65 5.97 -4.19
CA GLU A 61 -21.12 7.17 -3.54
C GLU A 61 -20.60 6.88 -2.13
N PHE A 62 -21.32 6.08 -1.34
CA PHE A 62 -20.82 5.60 -0.06
C PHE A 62 -19.54 4.79 -0.23
N GLY A 63 -19.50 3.93 -1.25
CA GLY A 63 -18.30 3.16 -1.60
C GLY A 63 -17.10 4.06 -1.87
N VAL A 64 -17.28 5.12 -2.69
CA VAL A 64 -16.23 6.11 -3.00
C VAL A 64 -15.74 6.80 -1.73
N ILE A 65 -16.63 7.27 -0.86
CA ILE A 65 -16.25 7.94 0.39
C ILE A 65 -15.41 7.00 1.26
N LEU A 66 -15.81 5.74 1.41
CA LEU A 66 -15.08 4.78 2.23
C LEU A 66 -13.76 4.33 1.59
N ILE A 67 -13.70 4.19 0.25
CA ILE A 67 -12.46 3.91 -0.49
C ILE A 67 -11.46 5.04 -0.25
N MET A 68 -11.90 6.29 -0.40
CA MET A 68 -11.07 7.47 -0.21
C MET A 68 -10.60 7.63 1.24
N PHE A 69 -11.50 7.43 2.20
CA PHE A 69 -11.16 7.41 3.62
C PHE A 69 -10.11 6.33 3.94
N GLY A 70 -10.30 5.12 3.41
CA GLY A 70 -9.35 4.02 3.54
C GLY A 70 -7.99 4.33 2.91
N GLY A 71 -7.96 4.99 1.75
CA GLY A 71 -6.73 5.49 1.12
C GLY A 71 -5.99 6.48 2.01
N GLY A 72 -6.71 7.45 2.62
CA GLY A 72 -6.15 8.38 3.58
C GLY A 72 -5.61 7.71 4.85
N LEU A 73 -6.30 6.68 5.36
CA LEU A 73 -5.85 5.88 6.51
C LEU A 73 -4.55 5.10 6.24
N GLN A 74 -4.30 4.70 5.00
CA GLN A 74 -3.16 3.89 4.61
C GLN A 74 -1.96 4.71 4.13
N LEU A 75 -2.12 6.02 3.95
CA LEU A 75 -1.05 6.88 3.47
C LEU A 75 0.00 7.14 4.56
N HIS A 76 1.19 6.57 4.38
CA HIS A 76 2.37 6.81 5.21
C HIS A 76 3.32 7.77 4.49
N VAL A 77 3.34 9.02 4.93
CA VAL A 77 4.14 10.09 4.28
C VAL A 77 5.63 9.77 4.33
N GLU A 78 6.09 9.10 5.38
CA GLU A 78 7.48 8.68 5.58
C GLU A 78 7.93 7.70 4.50
N GLU A 79 7.09 6.74 4.13
CA GLU A 79 7.38 5.76 3.07
C GLU A 79 7.45 6.44 1.69
N LEU A 80 6.55 7.39 1.43
CA LEU A 80 6.59 8.19 0.20
C LEU A 80 7.87 9.02 0.11
N LEU A 81 8.29 9.63 1.21
CA LEU A 81 9.52 10.43 1.26
C LEU A 81 10.78 9.57 1.03
N ALA A 82 10.78 8.31 1.44
CA ALA A 82 11.89 7.38 1.23
C ALA A 82 12.12 7.07 -0.27
N VAL A 83 11.06 7.04 -1.09
CA VAL A 83 11.16 6.74 -2.54
C VAL A 83 10.90 7.95 -3.43
N ARG A 84 10.84 9.17 -2.87
CA ARG A 84 10.47 10.41 -3.55
C ARG A 84 11.24 10.71 -4.84
N ARG A 85 12.53 10.29 -4.91
CA ARG A 85 13.39 10.52 -6.09
C ARG A 85 12.90 9.79 -7.34
N ALA A 86 12.22 8.65 -7.18
CA ALA A 86 11.59 7.92 -8.28
C ALA A 86 10.09 8.22 -8.39
N ALA A 87 9.39 8.24 -7.26
CA ALA A 87 7.93 8.35 -7.20
C ALA A 87 7.42 9.68 -7.73
N ILE A 88 8.01 10.81 -7.31
CA ILE A 88 7.51 12.15 -7.72
C ILE A 88 7.72 12.42 -9.22
N PRO A 89 8.96 12.41 -9.76
CA PRO A 89 9.15 12.69 -11.18
C PRO A 89 8.53 11.60 -12.05
N GLY A 90 8.48 10.36 -11.55
CA GLY A 90 7.90 9.26 -12.25
C GLY A 90 6.38 9.37 -12.39
N ALA A 91 5.67 9.62 -11.32
CA ALA A 91 4.22 9.80 -11.34
C ALA A 91 3.82 11.00 -12.24
N LEU A 92 4.53 12.14 -12.11
CA LEU A 92 4.29 13.32 -12.96
C LEU A 92 4.51 12.99 -14.44
N ALA A 93 5.64 12.37 -14.79
CA ALA A 93 5.95 12.02 -16.18
C ALA A 93 5.01 10.91 -16.70
N GLY A 94 4.75 9.86 -15.91
CA GLY A 94 3.88 8.75 -16.30
C GLY A 94 2.45 9.18 -16.50
N MET A 95 1.90 9.92 -15.54
CA MET A 95 0.54 10.44 -15.58
C MET A 95 0.37 11.49 -16.69
N GLY A 96 1.32 12.44 -16.79
CA GLY A 96 1.31 13.46 -17.84
C GLY A 96 1.40 12.86 -19.25
N ALA A 97 2.31 11.91 -19.46
CA ALA A 97 2.44 11.26 -20.76
C ALA A 97 1.22 10.38 -21.11
N ALA A 98 0.68 9.61 -20.16
CA ALA A 98 -0.53 8.83 -20.39
C ALA A 98 -1.72 9.74 -20.71
N THR A 99 -1.85 10.88 -20.01
CA THR A 99 -2.87 11.90 -20.30
C THR A 99 -2.73 12.45 -21.70
N LEU A 100 -1.53 12.83 -22.11
CA LEU A 100 -1.29 13.39 -23.44
C LEU A 100 -1.48 12.34 -24.56
N LEU A 101 -1.04 11.09 -24.34
CA LEU A 101 -1.24 10.00 -25.30
C LEU A 101 -2.72 9.64 -25.44
N GLY A 102 -3.46 9.58 -24.31
CA GLY A 102 -4.90 9.35 -24.32
C GLY A 102 -5.66 10.51 -24.96
N ALA A 103 -5.27 11.75 -24.68
CA ALA A 103 -5.84 12.94 -25.33
C ALA A 103 -5.58 12.95 -26.84
N ALA A 104 -4.35 12.63 -27.26
CA ALA A 104 -4.01 12.52 -28.69
C ALA A 104 -4.83 11.40 -29.37
N ALA A 105 -5.00 10.26 -28.71
CA ALA A 105 -5.86 9.19 -29.21
C ALA A 105 -7.30 9.66 -29.41
N ALA A 106 -7.94 10.24 -28.39
CA ALA A 106 -9.31 10.75 -28.47
C ALA A 106 -9.47 11.86 -29.51
N ALA A 107 -8.48 12.76 -29.64
CA ALA A 107 -8.50 13.83 -30.65
C ALA A 107 -8.47 13.29 -32.10
N VAL A 108 -7.78 12.15 -32.35
CA VAL A 108 -7.82 11.47 -33.67
C VAL A 108 -9.23 11.00 -34.01
N PHE A 109 -10.05 10.66 -33.00
CA PHE A 109 -11.47 10.29 -33.18
C PHE A 109 -12.42 11.50 -33.19
N GLY A 110 -11.89 12.71 -33.24
CA GLY A 110 -12.67 13.94 -33.43
C GLY A 110 -13.21 14.55 -32.14
N TRP A 111 -12.73 14.11 -30.96
CA TRP A 111 -13.13 14.72 -29.71
C TRP A 111 -12.48 16.10 -29.54
N ASP A 112 -13.23 17.02 -28.94
CA ASP A 112 -12.69 18.33 -28.58
C ASP A 112 -11.62 18.22 -27.49
N TRP A 113 -10.78 19.26 -27.37
CA TRP A 113 -9.61 19.20 -26.48
C TRP A 113 -9.95 18.95 -25.01
N PRO A 114 -10.99 19.57 -24.40
CA PRO A 114 -11.37 19.29 -23.01
C PRO A 114 -11.77 17.84 -22.78
N ALA A 115 -12.61 17.27 -23.66
CA ALA A 115 -13.03 15.87 -23.58
C ALA A 115 -11.84 14.92 -23.78
N ALA A 116 -11.02 15.17 -24.79
CA ALA A 116 -9.83 14.39 -25.08
C ALA A 116 -8.84 14.39 -23.90
N PHE A 117 -8.59 15.56 -23.31
CA PHE A 117 -7.72 15.69 -22.13
C PHE A 117 -8.29 14.92 -20.92
N MET A 118 -9.60 15.06 -20.68
CA MET A 118 -10.28 14.38 -19.61
C MET A 118 -10.21 12.85 -19.77
N PHE A 119 -10.44 12.35 -20.98
CA PHE A 119 -10.28 10.93 -21.32
C PHE A 119 -8.85 10.44 -21.05
N GLY A 120 -7.83 11.18 -21.54
CA GLY A 120 -6.44 10.83 -21.28
C GLY A 120 -6.10 10.80 -19.78
N LEU A 121 -6.63 11.74 -19.01
CA LEU A 121 -6.44 11.80 -17.56
C LEU A 121 -7.05 10.58 -16.87
N THR A 122 -8.25 10.14 -17.29
CA THR A 122 -8.85 8.91 -16.74
C THR A 122 -8.02 7.66 -17.02
N LEU A 123 -7.37 7.58 -18.19
CA LEU A 123 -6.50 6.46 -18.53
C LEU A 123 -5.17 6.45 -17.76
N SER A 124 -4.78 7.56 -17.16
CA SER A 124 -3.46 7.73 -16.56
C SER A 124 -3.31 7.10 -15.18
N VAL A 125 -4.40 6.83 -14.47
CA VAL A 125 -4.40 6.43 -13.05
C VAL A 125 -4.45 4.91 -12.89
N ALA A 126 -3.54 4.35 -12.09
CA ALA A 126 -3.48 2.91 -11.84
C ALA A 126 -4.26 2.49 -10.58
N SER A 127 -4.65 1.21 -10.48
CA SER A 127 -5.36 0.66 -9.32
C SER A 127 -4.41 0.19 -8.23
N THR A 128 -4.68 0.62 -7.01
CA THR A 128 -3.97 0.19 -5.81
C THR A 128 -4.13 -1.32 -5.56
N VAL A 129 -5.34 -1.83 -5.68
CA VAL A 129 -5.64 -3.25 -5.39
C VAL A 129 -4.97 -4.19 -6.39
N VAL A 130 -5.00 -3.83 -7.68
CA VAL A 130 -4.38 -4.65 -8.75
C VAL A 130 -2.85 -4.60 -8.65
N LEU A 131 -2.28 -3.43 -8.36
CA LEU A 131 -0.82 -3.25 -8.18
C LEU A 131 -0.31 -4.09 -7.01
N VAL A 132 -0.93 -3.96 -5.83
CA VAL A 132 -0.52 -4.72 -4.62
C VAL A 132 -0.62 -6.22 -4.89
N ARG A 133 -1.68 -6.68 -5.56
CA ARG A 133 -1.83 -8.08 -5.94
C ARG A 133 -0.74 -8.54 -6.91
N THR A 134 -0.48 -7.78 -7.97
CA THR A 134 0.55 -8.09 -8.98
C THR A 134 1.94 -8.17 -8.34
N LEU A 135 2.26 -7.24 -7.42
CA LEU A 135 3.50 -7.27 -6.66
C LEU A 135 3.57 -8.45 -5.69
N SER A 136 2.46 -8.81 -5.04
CA SER A 136 2.38 -9.98 -4.16
C SER A 136 2.57 -11.29 -4.93
N ASP A 137 1.87 -11.47 -6.05
CA ASP A 137 1.99 -12.66 -6.91
C ASP A 137 3.39 -12.82 -7.51
N SER A 138 4.06 -11.71 -7.84
CA SER A 138 5.45 -11.66 -8.29
C SER A 138 6.47 -11.69 -7.16
N ARG A 139 6.02 -11.75 -5.91
CA ARG A 139 6.81 -11.70 -4.69
C ARG A 139 7.73 -10.47 -4.61
N ALA A 140 7.25 -9.35 -5.12
CA ALA A 140 7.99 -8.09 -5.17
C ALA A 140 7.50 -7.05 -4.15
N LEU A 141 6.37 -7.28 -3.45
CA LEU A 141 5.67 -6.31 -2.62
C LEU A 141 6.59 -5.65 -1.55
N HIS A 142 7.38 -6.47 -0.86
CA HIS A 142 8.26 -6.02 0.22
C HIS A 142 9.71 -5.81 -0.22
N THR A 143 9.96 -5.66 -1.51
CA THR A 143 11.27 -5.34 -2.08
C THR A 143 11.36 -3.84 -2.39
N GLN A 144 12.58 -3.34 -2.65
CA GLN A 144 12.78 -1.95 -3.05
C GLN A 144 11.92 -1.55 -4.26
N ARG A 145 11.78 -2.45 -5.27
CA ARG A 145 10.93 -2.20 -6.44
C ARG A 145 9.44 -2.13 -6.08
N GLY A 146 8.99 -2.94 -5.12
CA GLY A 146 7.63 -2.87 -4.60
C GLY A 146 7.34 -1.53 -3.92
N HIS A 147 8.24 -1.06 -3.07
CA HIS A 147 8.11 0.25 -2.41
C HIS A 147 8.15 1.42 -3.41
N ILE A 148 8.97 1.31 -4.48
CA ILE A 148 8.97 2.30 -5.57
C ILE A 148 7.62 2.31 -6.28
N ALA A 149 7.06 1.14 -6.62
CA ALA A 149 5.78 1.02 -7.30
C ALA A 149 4.63 1.56 -6.43
N ILE A 150 4.61 1.23 -5.13
CA ILE A 150 3.61 1.73 -4.18
C ILE A 150 3.75 3.25 -4.01
N GLY A 151 4.96 3.76 -3.80
CA GLY A 151 5.18 5.20 -3.67
C GLY A 151 4.83 5.98 -4.94
N TRP A 152 5.07 5.40 -6.12
CA TRP A 152 4.65 5.96 -7.40
C TRP A 152 3.12 6.04 -7.48
N LEU A 153 2.43 4.95 -7.16
CA LEU A 153 0.97 4.90 -7.15
C LEU A 153 0.36 5.90 -6.18
N VAL A 154 0.87 5.96 -4.93
CA VAL A 154 0.43 6.95 -3.93
C VAL A 154 0.58 8.37 -4.45
N MET A 155 1.63 8.63 -5.24
CA MET A 155 1.81 9.95 -5.88
C MET A 155 0.81 10.17 -7.02
N GLU A 156 0.48 9.13 -7.84
CA GLU A 156 -0.59 9.18 -8.84
C GLU A 156 -1.93 9.49 -8.16
N ASP A 157 -2.27 8.81 -7.06
CA ASP A 157 -3.49 9.04 -6.28
C ASP A 157 -3.58 10.47 -5.75
N LEU A 158 -2.48 10.99 -5.20
CA LEU A 158 -2.42 12.37 -4.71
C LEU A 158 -2.59 13.40 -5.85
N LEU A 159 -1.96 13.18 -7.00
CA LEU A 159 -2.14 14.03 -8.19
C LEU A 159 -3.57 13.97 -8.72
N THR A 160 -4.20 12.80 -8.68
CA THR A 160 -5.60 12.60 -9.06
C THR A 160 -6.55 13.36 -8.13
N VAL A 161 -6.29 13.33 -6.83
CA VAL A 161 -7.05 14.12 -5.84
C VAL A 161 -6.95 15.62 -6.15
N ILE A 162 -5.76 16.10 -6.52
CA ILE A 162 -5.57 17.49 -6.96
C ILE A 162 -6.35 17.77 -8.25
N ALA A 163 -6.31 16.85 -9.22
CA ALA A 163 -7.06 16.97 -10.47
C ALA A 163 -8.57 17.05 -10.23
N LEU A 164 -9.13 16.23 -9.33
CA LEU A 164 -10.56 16.25 -8.96
C LEU A 164 -11.02 17.62 -8.44
N VAL A 165 -10.12 18.38 -7.82
CA VAL A 165 -10.42 19.75 -7.35
C VAL A 165 -10.32 20.77 -8.47
N LEU A 166 -9.36 20.61 -9.38
CA LEU A 166 -9.08 21.57 -10.43
C LEU A 166 -10.06 21.46 -11.62
N ILE A 167 -10.49 20.23 -11.97
CA ILE A 167 -11.36 19.98 -13.14
C ILE A 167 -12.64 20.84 -13.14
N PRO A 168 -13.44 20.94 -12.05
CA PRO A 168 -14.62 21.78 -12.05
C PRO A 168 -14.33 23.26 -12.32
N THR A 169 -13.17 23.73 -11.89
CA THR A 169 -12.71 25.11 -12.13
C THR A 169 -12.42 25.37 -13.62
N PHE A 170 -11.78 24.40 -14.29
CA PHE A 170 -11.51 24.50 -15.73
C PHE A 170 -12.77 24.33 -16.56
N ALA A 171 -13.72 23.49 -16.12
CA ALA A 171 -14.99 23.29 -16.81
C ALA A 171 -15.92 24.52 -16.71
N ALA A 172 -15.87 25.29 -15.63
CA ALA A 172 -16.70 26.45 -15.38
C ALA A 172 -16.17 27.75 -16.04
N GLY A 173 -14.90 27.83 -16.38
CA GLY A 173 -14.24 29.03 -16.90
C GLY A 173 -13.99 28.98 -18.39
N GLY A 174 -14.30 30.08 -19.12
CA GLY A 174 -13.79 30.28 -20.47
C GLY A 174 -12.25 30.31 -20.48
N LEU A 175 -11.63 30.09 -21.66
CA LEU A 175 -10.17 30.01 -21.85
C LEU A 175 -9.38 31.32 -21.60
N ASP A 176 -9.96 32.28 -20.83
CA ASP A 176 -9.22 33.48 -20.42
C ASP A 176 -8.21 33.12 -19.30
N ALA A 177 -6.93 33.30 -19.60
CA ALA A 177 -5.83 32.96 -18.70
C ALA A 177 -5.96 33.60 -17.30
N GLY A 178 -6.56 34.79 -17.21
CA GLY A 178 -6.80 35.49 -15.95
C GLY A 178 -7.85 34.78 -15.09
N GLN A 179 -8.94 34.34 -15.71
CA GLN A 179 -10.03 33.61 -15.02
C GLN A 179 -9.56 32.23 -14.59
N VAL A 180 -8.80 31.53 -15.43
CA VAL A 180 -8.18 30.24 -15.09
C VAL A 180 -7.22 30.40 -13.90
N ALA A 181 -6.33 31.39 -13.92
CA ALA A 181 -5.40 31.64 -12.83
C ALA A 181 -6.12 31.97 -11.51
N LEU A 182 -7.18 32.79 -11.57
CA LEU A 182 -8.00 33.09 -10.42
C LEU A 182 -8.72 31.84 -9.90
N GLY A 183 -9.32 31.06 -10.78
CA GLY A 183 -10.01 29.82 -10.43
C GLY A 183 -9.10 28.79 -9.77
N VAL A 184 -7.91 28.59 -10.35
CA VAL A 184 -6.87 27.72 -9.74
C VAL A 184 -6.43 28.28 -8.37
N GLY A 185 -6.25 29.59 -8.25
CA GLY A 185 -5.93 30.23 -6.96
C GLY A 185 -7.01 30.00 -5.90
N VAL A 186 -8.28 30.13 -6.28
CA VAL A 186 -9.42 29.87 -5.39
C VAL A 186 -9.51 28.38 -5.03
N ALA A 187 -9.32 27.45 -6.00
CA ALA A 187 -9.32 26.03 -5.75
C ALA A 187 -8.19 25.62 -4.78
N LEU A 188 -6.99 26.12 -4.99
CA LEU A 188 -5.85 25.92 -4.09
C LEU A 188 -6.12 26.51 -2.70
N ALA A 189 -6.71 27.70 -2.62
CA ALA A 189 -7.08 28.30 -1.33
C ALA A 189 -8.12 27.47 -0.57
N LYS A 190 -9.12 26.90 -1.26
CA LYS A 190 -10.11 25.97 -0.69
C LYS A 190 -9.45 24.69 -0.16
N VAL A 191 -8.53 24.08 -0.93
CA VAL A 191 -7.78 22.88 -0.51
C VAL A 191 -6.90 23.21 0.68
N LEU A 192 -6.15 24.30 0.64
CA LEU A 192 -5.31 24.74 1.76
C LEU A 192 -6.15 25.04 3.01
N GLY A 193 -7.31 25.68 2.85
CA GLY A 193 -8.28 25.91 3.91
C GLY A 193 -8.79 24.60 4.51
N LEU A 194 -9.15 23.63 3.66
CA LEU A 194 -9.56 22.30 4.10
C LEU A 194 -8.44 21.58 4.86
N VAL A 195 -7.23 21.56 4.31
CA VAL A 195 -6.07 20.91 4.95
C VAL A 195 -5.70 21.59 6.26
N ALA A 196 -5.71 22.92 6.31
CA ALA A 196 -5.47 23.67 7.54
C ALA A 196 -6.56 23.43 8.58
N GLY A 197 -7.85 23.48 8.18
CA GLY A 197 -8.98 23.16 9.03
C GLY A 197 -8.91 21.72 9.56
N ALA A 198 -8.61 20.78 8.69
CA ALA A 198 -8.41 19.37 9.04
C ALA A 198 -7.21 19.18 9.98
N ALA A 199 -6.10 19.90 9.78
CA ALA A 199 -4.97 19.84 10.67
C ALA A 199 -5.31 20.36 12.07
N VAL A 200 -6.00 21.49 12.18
CA VAL A 200 -6.41 22.09 13.47
C VAL A 200 -7.46 21.24 14.19
N ILE A 201 -8.53 20.88 13.48
CA ILE A 201 -9.62 20.05 14.01
C ILE A 201 -9.12 18.62 14.27
N GLY A 202 -8.35 18.09 13.34
CA GLY A 202 -7.85 16.72 13.38
C GLY A 202 -6.86 16.48 14.52
N GLN A 203 -6.01 17.45 14.85
CA GLN A 203 -5.04 17.27 15.93
C GLN A 203 -5.67 17.31 17.34
N ARG A 204 -6.83 17.91 17.51
CA ARG A 204 -7.46 18.10 18.82
C ARG A 204 -8.82 17.41 18.94
N LEU A 205 -9.72 17.65 17.99
CA LEU A 205 -11.11 17.17 18.10
C LEU A 205 -11.21 15.68 17.82
N VAL A 206 -10.56 15.18 16.76
CA VAL A 206 -10.65 13.76 16.37
C VAL A 206 -10.04 12.84 17.44
N PRO A 207 -8.80 13.06 17.94
CA PRO A 207 -8.26 12.25 19.04
C PRO A 207 -9.09 12.36 20.32
N ALA A 208 -9.59 13.55 20.66
CA ALA A 208 -10.42 13.74 21.86
C ALA A 208 -11.76 12.99 21.75
N LEU A 209 -12.41 12.99 20.58
CA LEU A 209 -13.65 12.25 20.32
C LEU A 209 -13.39 10.75 20.38
N LEU A 210 -12.41 10.27 19.60
CA LEU A 210 -12.05 8.85 19.56
C LEU A 210 -11.59 8.34 20.92
N GLY A 211 -10.86 9.15 21.70
CA GLY A 211 -10.42 8.82 23.05
C GLY A 211 -11.59 8.66 24.02
N ARG A 212 -12.57 9.58 23.99
CA ARG A 212 -13.78 9.46 24.82
C ARG A 212 -14.60 8.23 24.48
N VAL A 213 -14.75 7.96 23.18
CA VAL A 213 -15.47 6.76 22.71
C VAL A 213 -14.69 5.50 23.04
N ALA A 214 -13.38 5.46 22.85
CA ALA A 214 -12.53 4.33 23.20
C ALA A 214 -12.59 3.99 24.70
N ALA A 215 -12.71 5.00 25.57
CA ALA A 215 -12.86 4.83 27.01
C ALA A 215 -14.15 4.06 27.40
N THR A 216 -15.17 4.05 26.57
CA THR A 216 -16.41 3.24 26.79
C THR A 216 -16.17 1.75 26.59
N ARG A 217 -15.03 1.34 25.99
CA ARG A 217 -14.69 -0.04 25.62
C ARG A 217 -15.70 -0.70 24.65
N SER A 218 -16.63 0.07 24.07
CA SER A 218 -17.56 -0.43 23.05
C SER A 218 -16.91 -0.38 21.67
N ARG A 219 -16.84 -1.52 21.00
CA ARG A 219 -16.36 -1.62 19.62
C ARG A 219 -17.34 -0.95 18.66
N GLU A 220 -18.64 -1.16 18.86
CA GLU A 220 -19.71 -0.61 18.03
C GLU A 220 -19.66 0.91 18.00
N LEU A 221 -19.56 1.55 19.19
CA LEU A 221 -19.46 3.01 19.31
C LEU A 221 -18.17 3.55 18.66
N PHE A 222 -17.09 2.81 18.75
CA PHE A 222 -15.83 3.23 18.12
C PHE A 222 -15.91 3.19 16.60
N THR A 223 -16.42 2.10 16.02
CA THR A 223 -16.65 1.97 14.58
C THR A 223 -17.63 3.04 14.08
N LEU A 224 -18.72 3.29 14.82
CA LEU A 224 -19.67 4.35 14.49
C LEU A 224 -19.00 5.73 14.51
N ALA A 225 -18.16 6.03 15.51
CA ALA A 225 -17.43 7.29 15.59
C ALA A 225 -16.49 7.49 14.40
N VAL A 226 -15.78 6.44 13.96
CA VAL A 226 -14.91 6.48 12.77
C VAL A 226 -15.72 6.78 11.51
N LEU A 227 -16.90 6.14 11.33
CA LEU A 227 -17.78 6.41 10.20
C LEU A 227 -18.34 7.85 10.22
N VAL A 228 -18.78 8.31 11.40
CA VAL A 228 -19.29 9.69 11.57
C VAL A 228 -18.19 10.71 11.26
N ILE A 229 -16.95 10.45 11.62
CA ILE A 229 -15.81 11.30 11.26
C ILE A 229 -15.59 11.29 9.74
N ALA A 230 -15.57 10.11 9.12
CA ALA A 230 -15.36 9.96 7.68
C ALA A 230 -16.44 10.71 6.88
N LEU A 231 -17.72 10.41 7.14
CA LEU A 231 -18.87 11.03 6.46
C LEU A 231 -19.03 12.50 6.82
N GLY A 232 -18.86 12.86 8.09
CA GLY A 232 -19.00 14.24 8.57
C GLY A 232 -17.98 15.19 7.96
N ILE A 233 -16.71 14.76 7.85
CA ILE A 233 -15.67 15.55 7.18
C ILE A 233 -15.90 15.55 5.67
N ALA A 234 -16.32 14.44 5.05
CA ALA A 234 -16.62 14.39 3.63
C ALA A 234 -17.74 15.39 3.25
N VAL A 235 -18.89 15.30 3.91
CA VAL A 235 -20.04 16.18 3.67
C VAL A 235 -19.72 17.62 4.08
N GLY A 236 -19.07 17.82 5.24
CA GLY A 236 -18.65 19.15 5.71
C GLY A 236 -17.68 19.83 4.75
N SER A 237 -16.77 19.07 4.15
CA SER A 237 -15.84 19.60 3.15
C SER A 237 -16.56 20.06 1.88
N ALA A 238 -17.52 19.30 1.42
CA ALA A 238 -18.33 19.66 0.26
C ALA A 238 -19.18 20.91 0.56
N ALA A 239 -19.83 20.98 1.71
CA ALA A 239 -20.71 22.08 2.08
C ALA A 239 -19.94 23.39 2.38
N LEU A 240 -18.79 23.33 3.08
CA LEU A 240 -18.07 24.52 3.54
C LEU A 240 -17.05 25.03 2.51
N PHE A 241 -16.39 24.12 1.82
CA PHE A 241 -15.29 24.46 0.90
C PHE A 241 -15.68 24.25 -0.57
N GLY A 242 -16.83 23.62 -0.87
CA GLY A 242 -17.25 23.30 -2.23
C GLY A 242 -16.29 22.37 -2.97
N VAL A 243 -15.65 21.45 -2.25
CA VAL A 243 -14.80 20.40 -2.78
C VAL A 243 -15.57 19.07 -2.85
N SER A 244 -15.06 18.09 -3.60
CA SER A 244 -15.72 16.77 -3.68
C SER A 244 -15.75 16.05 -2.31
N MET A 245 -16.82 15.29 -2.04
CA MET A 245 -16.93 14.44 -0.84
C MET A 245 -15.79 13.42 -0.78
N ALA A 246 -15.33 12.94 -1.94
CA ALA A 246 -14.19 12.04 -2.06
C ALA A 246 -12.89 12.63 -1.47
N LEU A 247 -12.58 13.90 -1.80
CA LEU A 247 -11.44 14.60 -1.22
C LEU A 247 -11.59 14.79 0.29
N GLY A 248 -12.78 15.21 0.74
CA GLY A 248 -13.07 15.35 2.17
C GLY A 248 -12.86 14.06 2.95
N ALA A 249 -13.32 12.94 2.42
CA ALA A 249 -13.12 11.61 2.99
C ALA A 249 -11.64 11.20 3.04
N PHE A 250 -10.87 11.48 1.98
CA PHE A 250 -9.43 11.23 1.95
C PHE A 250 -8.71 12.02 3.05
N VAL A 251 -9.02 13.31 3.19
CA VAL A 251 -8.47 14.16 4.25
C VAL A 251 -8.88 13.67 5.63
N ALA A 252 -10.13 13.20 5.81
CA ALA A 252 -10.57 12.57 7.06
C ALA A 252 -9.72 11.35 7.41
N GLY A 253 -9.42 10.50 6.43
CA GLY A 253 -8.54 9.35 6.59
C GLY A 253 -7.13 9.73 7.05
N LEU A 254 -6.53 10.76 6.43
CA LEU A 254 -5.21 11.29 6.82
C LEU A 254 -5.20 11.81 8.27
N VAL A 255 -6.26 12.51 8.66
CA VAL A 255 -6.40 13.05 10.02
C VAL A 255 -6.51 11.93 11.05
N VAL A 256 -7.34 10.92 10.79
CA VAL A 256 -7.50 9.78 11.69
C VAL A 256 -6.23 8.94 11.75
N ASN A 257 -5.53 8.74 10.63
CA ASN A 257 -4.27 8.00 10.57
C ASN A 257 -3.18 8.61 11.47
N ARG A 258 -3.12 9.94 11.56
CA ARG A 258 -2.16 10.65 12.43
C ARG A 258 -2.52 10.61 13.93
N SER A 259 -3.70 10.11 14.30
CA SER A 259 -4.10 9.96 15.69
C SER A 259 -3.54 8.66 16.30
N GLU A 260 -3.45 8.60 17.64
CA GLU A 260 -3.09 7.37 18.38
C GLU A 260 -4.04 6.20 18.09
N TYR A 261 -5.22 6.50 17.54
CA TYR A 261 -6.27 5.51 17.21
C TYR A 261 -6.26 5.08 15.75
N GLY A 262 -5.30 5.57 14.93
CA GLY A 262 -5.24 5.31 13.49
C GLY A 262 -5.28 3.83 13.13
N LEU A 263 -4.44 3.00 13.77
CA LEU A 263 -4.40 1.55 13.54
C LEU A 263 -5.73 0.86 13.86
N ARG A 264 -6.36 1.24 14.98
CA ARG A 264 -7.66 0.69 15.37
C ARG A 264 -8.76 1.14 14.42
N ALA A 265 -8.77 2.41 14.04
CA ALA A 265 -9.72 2.95 13.07
C ALA A 265 -9.57 2.26 11.71
N ALA A 266 -8.34 2.01 11.25
CA ALA A 266 -8.08 1.25 10.03
C ALA A 266 -8.62 -0.19 10.15
N SER A 267 -8.34 -0.89 11.25
CA SER A 267 -8.85 -2.26 11.49
C SER A 267 -10.37 -2.37 11.41
N ASP A 268 -11.10 -1.36 11.90
CA ASP A 268 -12.56 -1.36 11.90
C ASP A 268 -13.17 -0.83 10.59
N ALA A 269 -12.51 0.14 9.92
CA ALA A 269 -13.03 0.79 8.71
C ALA A 269 -12.71 0.01 7.41
N LEU A 270 -11.55 -0.64 7.32
CA LEU A 270 -11.14 -1.33 6.08
C LEU A 270 -12.11 -2.44 5.65
N PRO A 271 -12.65 -3.31 6.54
CA PRO A 271 -13.65 -4.31 6.13
C PRO A 271 -14.93 -3.69 5.58
N MET A 272 -15.36 -2.53 6.12
CA MET A 272 -16.52 -1.81 5.61
C MET A 272 -16.21 -1.19 4.24
N ARG A 273 -15.05 -0.55 4.10
CA ARG A 273 -14.58 -0.06 2.80
C ARG A 273 -14.63 -1.18 1.74
N ASP A 274 -14.12 -2.36 2.07
CA ASP A 274 -14.06 -3.47 1.12
C ASP A 274 -15.47 -3.93 0.71
N ALA A 275 -16.42 -3.98 1.65
CA ALA A 275 -17.82 -4.34 1.36
C ALA A 275 -18.51 -3.31 0.44
N PHE A 276 -18.33 -2.01 0.73
CA PHE A 276 -18.94 -0.95 -0.08
C PHE A 276 -18.19 -0.73 -1.40
N ALA A 277 -16.89 -1.03 -1.47
CA ALA A 277 -16.13 -1.04 -2.72
C ALA A 277 -16.70 -2.06 -3.71
N VAL A 278 -17.17 -3.21 -3.25
CA VAL A 278 -17.86 -4.18 -4.13
C VAL A 278 -19.09 -3.55 -4.77
N LEU A 279 -19.91 -2.84 -4.01
CA LEU A 279 -21.10 -2.16 -4.53
C LEU A 279 -20.75 -1.06 -5.54
N PHE A 280 -19.68 -0.32 -5.28
CA PHE A 280 -19.15 0.66 -6.23
C PHE A 280 -18.76 0.01 -7.57
N PHE A 281 -17.99 -1.09 -7.55
CA PHE A 281 -17.60 -1.77 -8.79
C PHE A 281 -18.78 -2.42 -9.50
N VAL A 282 -19.77 -2.95 -8.76
CA VAL A 282 -21.01 -3.46 -9.35
C VAL A 282 -21.78 -2.32 -10.02
N SER A 283 -21.93 -1.16 -9.39
CA SER A 283 -22.60 0.00 -10.00
C SER A 283 -21.89 0.45 -11.28
N VAL A 284 -20.55 0.57 -11.25
CA VAL A 284 -19.75 0.89 -12.45
C VAL A 284 -19.97 -0.15 -13.56
N GLY A 285 -20.02 -1.44 -13.21
CA GLY A 285 -20.28 -2.51 -14.17
C GLY A 285 -21.68 -2.46 -14.78
N MET A 286 -22.68 -1.95 -14.05
CA MET A 286 -24.05 -1.77 -14.57
C MET A 286 -24.14 -0.71 -15.67
N LEU A 287 -23.22 0.26 -15.67
CA LEU A 287 -23.19 1.34 -16.66
C LEU A 287 -22.56 0.87 -17.99
N LEU A 288 -21.80 -0.24 -18.00
CA LEU A 288 -21.12 -0.71 -19.21
C LEU A 288 -22.12 -1.18 -20.27
N ASP A 289 -22.08 -0.55 -21.44
CA ASP A 289 -22.71 -1.06 -22.65
C ASP A 289 -21.69 -1.92 -23.44
N PRO A 290 -21.92 -3.24 -23.58
CA PRO A 290 -21.02 -4.11 -24.35
C PRO A 290 -20.93 -3.75 -25.83
N ALA A 291 -21.90 -3.02 -26.40
CA ALA A 291 -21.91 -2.56 -27.78
C ALA A 291 -20.68 -1.70 -28.11
N VAL A 292 -20.14 -0.98 -27.13
CA VAL A 292 -18.92 -0.16 -27.26
C VAL A 292 -17.72 -0.93 -27.79
N LEU A 293 -17.63 -2.22 -27.50
CA LEU A 293 -16.54 -3.08 -27.99
C LEU A 293 -16.59 -3.29 -29.51
N VAL A 294 -17.73 -3.03 -30.14
CA VAL A 294 -17.94 -3.15 -31.59
C VAL A 294 -18.03 -1.75 -32.23
N GLU A 295 -18.79 -0.85 -31.62
CA GLU A 295 -19.06 0.49 -32.16
C GLU A 295 -17.83 1.40 -32.04
N ASP A 296 -17.15 1.37 -30.88
CA ASP A 296 -15.95 2.18 -30.61
C ASP A 296 -14.67 1.33 -30.49
N ALA A 297 -14.60 0.20 -31.19
CA ALA A 297 -13.50 -0.75 -31.12
C ALA A 297 -12.12 -0.10 -31.32
N ALA A 298 -12.03 0.90 -32.20
CA ALA A 298 -10.78 1.59 -32.47
C ALA A 298 -10.34 2.50 -31.32
N LEU A 299 -11.26 3.24 -30.68
CA LEU A 299 -10.99 4.07 -29.52
C LEU A 299 -10.66 3.19 -28.30
N PHE A 300 -11.40 2.10 -28.11
CA PHE A 300 -11.10 1.08 -27.10
C PHE A 300 -9.67 0.53 -27.26
N ALA A 301 -9.30 0.10 -28.49
CA ALA A 301 -7.96 -0.42 -28.75
C ALA A 301 -6.86 0.62 -28.54
N ALA A 302 -7.11 1.89 -28.92
CA ALA A 302 -6.19 2.99 -28.70
C ALA A 302 -6.02 3.29 -27.20
N GLY A 303 -7.11 3.35 -26.42
CA GLY A 303 -7.08 3.51 -24.98
C GLY A 303 -6.33 2.38 -24.28
N LEU A 304 -6.60 1.12 -24.68
CA LEU A 304 -5.90 -0.04 -24.16
C LEU A 304 -4.40 0.00 -24.50
N ALA A 305 -4.03 0.43 -25.70
CA ALA A 305 -2.63 0.60 -26.09
C ALA A 305 -1.93 1.69 -25.26
N VAL A 306 -2.60 2.80 -24.96
CA VAL A 306 -2.06 3.83 -24.06
C VAL A 306 -1.76 3.25 -22.69
N VAL A 307 -2.67 2.50 -22.10
CA VAL A 307 -2.54 1.95 -20.75
C VAL A 307 -1.52 0.81 -20.68
N MET A 308 -1.56 -0.12 -21.66
CA MET A 308 -0.75 -1.34 -21.61
C MET A 308 0.65 -1.16 -22.23
N VAL A 309 0.84 -0.15 -23.08
CA VAL A 309 2.10 0.08 -23.79
C VAL A 309 2.62 1.50 -23.56
N GLY A 310 1.82 2.53 -23.82
CA GLY A 310 2.24 3.92 -23.76
C GLY A 310 2.74 4.33 -22.37
N LYS A 311 1.90 4.20 -21.36
CA LYS A 311 2.24 4.51 -19.96
C LYS A 311 3.44 3.67 -19.47
N PRO A 312 3.48 2.34 -19.63
CA PRO A 312 4.63 1.54 -19.23
C PRO A 312 5.94 1.92 -19.89
N LEU A 313 5.95 2.28 -21.17
CA LEU A 313 7.17 2.72 -21.87
C LEU A 313 7.76 4.01 -21.26
N VAL A 314 6.90 4.96 -20.88
CA VAL A 314 7.35 6.18 -20.21
C VAL A 314 7.93 5.85 -18.84
N VAL A 315 7.27 4.98 -18.05
CA VAL A 315 7.77 4.54 -16.74
C VAL A 315 9.12 3.83 -16.88
N VAL A 316 9.30 2.97 -17.89
CA VAL A 316 10.60 2.35 -18.24
C VAL A 316 11.64 3.43 -18.52
N GLY A 317 11.31 4.43 -19.35
CA GLY A 317 12.22 5.52 -19.70
C GLY A 317 12.68 6.31 -18.47
N VAL A 318 11.76 6.68 -17.59
CA VAL A 318 12.06 7.43 -16.36
C VAL A 318 12.96 6.61 -15.42
N LEU A 319 12.61 5.36 -15.14
CA LEU A 319 13.40 4.53 -14.24
C LEU A 319 14.78 4.21 -14.81
N ALA A 320 14.88 3.98 -16.13
CA ALA A 320 16.16 3.77 -16.80
C ALA A 320 17.04 5.05 -16.77
N ALA A 321 16.44 6.22 -16.98
CA ALA A 321 17.16 7.51 -16.90
C ALA A 321 17.64 7.81 -15.47
N LEU A 322 16.92 7.36 -14.45
CA LEU A 322 17.31 7.47 -13.04
C LEU A 322 18.32 6.38 -12.61
N GLY A 323 18.73 5.47 -13.52
CA GLY A 323 19.76 4.46 -13.26
C GLY A 323 19.30 3.28 -12.41
N TYR A 324 17.99 2.99 -12.35
CA TYR A 324 17.49 1.84 -11.61
C TYR A 324 17.82 0.50 -12.29
N PRO A 325 18.01 -0.59 -11.52
CA PRO A 325 18.29 -1.92 -12.06
C PRO A 325 17.22 -2.39 -13.04
N LEU A 326 17.62 -3.17 -14.07
CA LEU A 326 16.74 -3.68 -15.13
C LEU A 326 15.46 -4.33 -14.58
N ARG A 327 15.60 -5.08 -13.51
CA ARG A 327 14.47 -5.76 -12.86
C ARG A 327 13.44 -4.78 -12.30
N THR A 328 13.86 -3.68 -11.68
CA THR A 328 12.99 -2.58 -11.24
C THR A 328 12.35 -1.88 -12.43
N VAL A 329 13.15 -1.58 -13.47
CA VAL A 329 12.71 -0.95 -14.73
C VAL A 329 11.65 -1.77 -15.46
N LEU A 330 11.61 -3.09 -15.29
CA LEU A 330 10.58 -3.95 -15.90
C LEU A 330 9.40 -4.24 -14.96
N THR A 331 9.64 -4.41 -13.64
CA THR A 331 8.59 -4.81 -12.70
C THR A 331 7.61 -3.66 -12.40
N VAL A 332 8.12 -2.45 -12.15
CA VAL A 332 7.27 -1.29 -11.78
C VAL A 332 6.30 -0.93 -12.92
N PRO A 333 6.75 -0.74 -14.18
CA PRO A 333 5.83 -0.45 -15.28
C PRO A 333 4.78 -1.53 -15.50
N ALA A 334 5.18 -2.81 -15.42
CA ALA A 334 4.25 -3.93 -15.58
C ALA A 334 3.15 -3.93 -14.49
N ALA A 335 3.48 -3.57 -13.26
CA ALA A 335 2.49 -3.46 -12.19
C ALA A 335 1.55 -2.26 -12.36
N LEU A 336 2.02 -1.15 -12.97
CA LEU A 336 1.25 0.07 -13.23
C LEU A 336 0.44 0.03 -14.54
N ALA A 337 0.59 -1.02 -15.38
CA ALA A 337 -0.05 -1.16 -16.69
C ALA A 337 -1.52 -1.56 -16.58
N GLN A 338 -2.33 -0.77 -15.92
CA GLN A 338 -3.77 -1.01 -15.73
C GLN A 338 -4.45 0.25 -15.20
N ILE A 339 -5.82 0.32 -15.26
CA ILE A 339 -6.64 1.44 -14.79
C ILE A 339 -7.18 1.15 -13.39
N GLY A 340 -7.32 2.21 -12.58
CA GLY A 340 -7.79 2.16 -11.20
C GLY A 340 -9.18 2.72 -10.96
N GLU A 341 -9.62 2.61 -9.72
CA GLU A 341 -10.91 3.11 -9.24
C GLU A 341 -11.06 4.63 -9.36
N PHE A 342 -9.99 5.38 -9.24
CA PHE A 342 -10.01 6.84 -9.41
C PHE A 342 -10.38 7.27 -10.84
N SER A 343 -10.09 6.43 -11.84
CA SER A 343 -10.47 6.71 -13.24
C SER A 343 -11.99 6.76 -13.41
N PHE A 344 -12.72 5.90 -12.70
CA PHE A 344 -14.18 5.93 -12.72
C PHE A 344 -14.74 7.17 -12.02
N ILE A 345 -14.10 7.61 -10.93
CA ILE A 345 -14.48 8.84 -10.23
C ILE A 345 -14.24 10.06 -11.13
N LEU A 346 -13.11 10.10 -11.84
CA LEU A 346 -12.80 11.14 -12.82
C LEU A 346 -13.78 11.10 -14.00
N ALA A 347 -14.12 9.92 -14.51
CA ALA A 347 -15.09 9.76 -15.60
C ALA A 347 -16.47 10.26 -15.18
N ALA A 348 -16.96 9.85 -14.00
CA ALA A 348 -18.24 10.32 -13.44
C ALA A 348 -18.26 11.85 -13.24
N LEU A 349 -17.16 12.43 -12.75
CA LEU A 349 -17.01 13.88 -12.65
C LEU A 349 -17.06 14.56 -14.02
N GLY A 350 -16.33 14.02 -15.01
CA GLY A 350 -16.27 14.57 -16.36
C GLY A 350 -17.60 14.52 -17.09
N THR A 351 -18.36 13.43 -16.98
CA THR A 351 -19.71 13.29 -17.52
C THR A 351 -20.71 14.20 -16.79
N GLY A 352 -20.63 14.27 -15.45
CA GLY A 352 -21.48 15.15 -14.64
C GLY A 352 -21.27 16.64 -14.93
N LEU A 353 -20.08 17.05 -15.35
CA LEU A 353 -19.75 18.40 -15.79
C LEU A 353 -20.06 18.64 -17.28
N GLY A 354 -20.51 17.64 -18.03
CA GLY A 354 -20.73 17.73 -19.48
C GLY A 354 -19.44 17.90 -20.31
N VAL A 355 -18.27 17.66 -19.72
CA VAL A 355 -16.96 17.72 -20.39
C VAL A 355 -16.68 16.43 -21.15
N LEU A 356 -17.03 15.29 -20.56
CA LEU A 356 -16.80 13.97 -21.13
C LEU A 356 -18.10 13.45 -21.76
N PRO A 357 -18.11 12.97 -23.01
CA PRO A 357 -19.27 12.32 -23.61
C PRO A 357 -19.73 11.09 -22.81
N ALA A 358 -21.02 10.78 -22.83
CA ALA A 358 -21.56 9.64 -22.09
C ALA A 358 -20.90 8.31 -22.52
N ASP A 359 -20.70 8.12 -23.82
CA ASP A 359 -20.11 6.91 -24.42
C ASP A 359 -18.64 6.71 -23.99
N ALA A 360 -17.96 7.79 -23.58
CA ALA A 360 -16.61 7.71 -23.05
C ALA A 360 -16.49 6.88 -21.76
N ALA A 361 -17.52 6.90 -20.92
CA ALA A 361 -17.55 6.12 -19.69
C ALA A 361 -17.50 4.61 -20.00
N ASP A 362 -18.23 4.18 -21.01
CA ASP A 362 -18.26 2.78 -21.46
C ASP A 362 -16.90 2.32 -21.98
N VAL A 363 -16.23 3.15 -22.80
CA VAL A 363 -14.86 2.88 -23.27
C VAL A 363 -13.89 2.78 -22.09
N ILE A 364 -13.96 3.67 -21.12
CA ILE A 364 -13.08 3.66 -19.94
C ILE A 364 -13.30 2.38 -19.11
N VAL A 365 -14.56 1.97 -18.89
CA VAL A 365 -14.89 0.74 -18.16
C VAL A 365 -14.37 -0.48 -18.93
N ALA A 366 -14.58 -0.53 -20.23
CA ALA A 366 -14.10 -1.61 -21.09
C ALA A 366 -12.57 -1.73 -21.07
N VAL A 367 -11.84 -0.59 -21.23
CA VAL A 367 -10.38 -0.55 -21.15
C VAL A 367 -9.89 -0.96 -19.76
N SER A 368 -10.60 -0.56 -18.70
CA SER A 368 -10.27 -0.95 -17.33
C SER A 368 -10.34 -2.46 -17.15
N ILE A 369 -11.46 -3.08 -17.51
CA ILE A 369 -11.63 -4.53 -17.41
C ILE A 369 -10.53 -5.25 -18.21
N ALA A 370 -10.32 -4.85 -19.46
CA ALA A 370 -9.33 -5.47 -20.33
C ALA A 370 -7.90 -5.31 -19.76
N SER A 371 -7.52 -4.10 -19.29
CA SER A 371 -6.19 -3.84 -18.74
C SER A 371 -5.95 -4.60 -17.44
N ILE A 372 -6.93 -4.71 -16.55
CA ILE A 372 -6.83 -5.50 -15.31
C ILE A 372 -6.67 -7.00 -15.62
N VAL A 373 -7.42 -7.53 -16.58
CA VAL A 373 -7.31 -8.94 -17.01
C VAL A 373 -5.94 -9.21 -17.61
N LEU A 374 -5.47 -8.32 -18.49
CA LEU A 374 -4.18 -8.47 -19.19
C LEU A 374 -2.97 -8.17 -18.31
N ASN A 375 -3.12 -7.43 -17.21
CA ASN A 375 -2.01 -7.09 -16.31
C ASN A 375 -1.33 -8.34 -15.73
N ALA A 376 -2.09 -9.34 -15.29
CA ALA A 376 -1.55 -10.55 -14.69
C ALA A 376 -0.65 -11.35 -15.66
N PRO A 377 -1.02 -11.65 -16.92
CA PRO A 377 -0.12 -12.26 -17.90
C PRO A 377 1.10 -11.38 -18.24
N VAL A 378 0.94 -10.06 -18.36
CA VAL A 378 2.07 -9.12 -18.61
C VAL A 378 3.08 -9.19 -17.49
N ALA A 379 2.66 -9.16 -16.24
CA ALA A 379 3.55 -9.28 -15.09
C ALA A 379 4.33 -10.62 -15.08
N ARG A 380 3.71 -11.72 -15.54
CA ARG A 380 4.38 -13.03 -15.66
C ARG A 380 5.43 -13.07 -16.76
N LEU A 381 5.35 -12.21 -17.78
CA LEU A 381 6.34 -12.09 -18.84
C LEU A 381 7.62 -11.36 -18.38
N VAL A 382 7.56 -10.54 -17.33
CA VAL A 382 8.71 -9.77 -16.83
C VAL A 382 9.97 -10.62 -16.62
N PRO A 383 9.95 -11.77 -15.92
CA PRO A 383 11.15 -12.59 -15.75
C PRO A 383 11.67 -13.21 -17.06
N VAL A 384 10.80 -13.40 -18.04
CA VAL A 384 11.18 -13.94 -19.36
C VAL A 384 11.90 -12.86 -20.17
N ILE A 385 11.34 -11.65 -20.20
CA ILE A 385 11.93 -10.47 -20.85
C ILE A 385 13.28 -10.13 -20.22
N GLU A 386 13.36 -10.13 -18.89
CA GLU A 386 14.60 -9.89 -18.15
C GLU A 386 15.71 -10.86 -18.61
N ARG A 387 15.43 -12.17 -18.56
CA ARG A 387 16.39 -13.21 -18.99
C ARG A 387 16.84 -13.05 -20.45
N TRP A 388 15.91 -12.67 -21.32
CA TRP A 388 16.20 -12.45 -22.74
C TRP A 388 17.09 -11.22 -22.96
N LEU A 389 16.82 -10.10 -22.26
CA LEU A 389 17.62 -8.88 -22.33
C LEU A 389 19.02 -9.07 -21.75
N VAL A 390 19.13 -9.77 -20.62
CA VAL A 390 20.45 -10.10 -20.01
C VAL A 390 21.28 -10.97 -20.95
N ARG A 391 20.67 -11.98 -21.60
CA ARG A 391 21.37 -12.81 -22.57
C ARG A 391 21.86 -12.02 -23.81
N ARG A 392 21.08 -11.05 -24.28
CA ARG A 392 21.43 -10.22 -25.45
C ARG A 392 22.52 -9.19 -25.15
N ARG A 393 22.56 -8.63 -23.95
CA ARG A 393 23.56 -7.63 -23.56
C ARG A 393 24.96 -8.19 -23.30
N GLY A 394 25.15 -9.53 -23.38
CA GLY A 394 26.42 -10.21 -23.14
C GLY A 394 27.06 -9.74 -21.84
N ALA A 395 27.09 -10.60 -20.85
CA ALA A 395 27.72 -10.53 -19.52
C ALA A 395 28.57 -9.28 -19.18
N ARG A 396 28.07 -8.05 -19.37
CA ARG A 396 28.51 -6.93 -18.56
C ARG A 396 27.81 -7.09 -17.23
N ARG A 397 28.58 -7.33 -16.19
CA ARG A 397 28.14 -7.30 -14.79
C ARG A 397 27.35 -6.00 -14.60
N ASP A 398 26.04 -6.10 -14.73
CA ASP A 398 25.17 -5.01 -14.32
C ASP A 398 25.33 -4.85 -12.82
N VAL A 399 25.37 -3.60 -12.39
CA VAL A 399 25.28 -3.14 -11.02
C VAL A 399 24.46 -4.14 -10.19
N GLU A 400 25.07 -4.70 -9.18
CA GLU A 400 24.51 -5.69 -8.29
C GLU A 400 23.05 -5.35 -7.98
N ASP A 401 22.14 -6.26 -8.36
CA ASP A 401 20.74 -6.16 -8.00
C ASP A 401 20.68 -6.07 -6.47
N PRO A 402 20.24 -4.95 -5.88
CA PRO A 402 20.18 -4.82 -4.42
C PRO A 402 19.30 -5.88 -3.76
N ASP A 403 18.42 -6.52 -4.56
CA ASP A 403 17.56 -7.62 -4.15
C ASP A 403 18.15 -9.01 -4.47
N ALA A 404 19.25 -9.10 -5.21
CA ALA A 404 19.98 -10.36 -5.38
C ALA A 404 20.66 -10.68 -4.05
N GLY A 405 20.15 -11.67 -3.36
CA GLY A 405 20.78 -12.20 -2.15
C GLY A 405 22.24 -12.51 -2.40
N ILE A 406 23.10 -12.22 -1.43
CA ILE A 406 24.54 -12.47 -1.48
C ILE A 406 24.76 -13.94 -1.83
N SER A 407 25.15 -14.19 -3.09
CA SER A 407 25.47 -15.54 -3.56
C SER A 407 26.77 -16.06 -2.94
N SER A 408 26.65 -17.05 -2.09
CA SER A 408 27.49 -18.26 -2.02
C SER A 408 29.04 -18.16 -1.96
N SER A 409 29.67 -17.08 -1.55
CA SER A 409 31.13 -17.06 -1.41
C SER A 409 31.67 -17.01 0.04
N LEU A 410 30.80 -17.11 1.04
CA LEU A 410 31.19 -17.06 2.44
C LEU A 410 31.08 -18.45 3.09
N ASP A 411 32.08 -18.78 3.92
CA ASP A 411 32.13 -20.01 4.69
C ASP A 411 30.83 -20.19 5.53
N PRO A 412 30.09 -21.30 5.41
CA PRO A 412 28.85 -21.52 6.13
C PRO A 412 28.98 -21.44 7.66
N GLN A 413 30.14 -21.71 8.21
CA GLN A 413 30.38 -21.77 9.66
C GLN A 413 30.43 -20.39 10.36
N THR A 414 30.43 -19.28 9.62
CA THR A 414 30.60 -17.93 10.17
C THR A 414 29.47 -16.95 9.81
N ARG A 415 28.33 -17.44 9.39
CA ARG A 415 27.22 -16.58 8.95
C ARG A 415 26.24 -16.26 10.06
N ALA A 416 26.18 -14.99 10.44
CA ALA A 416 25.14 -14.47 11.32
C ALA A 416 24.23 -13.50 10.56
N ILE A 417 22.93 -13.53 10.85
CA ILE A 417 21.96 -12.56 10.36
C ILE A 417 21.50 -11.71 11.53
N VAL A 418 21.52 -10.38 11.36
CA VAL A 418 21.05 -9.42 12.35
C VAL A 418 19.82 -8.72 11.79
N VAL A 419 18.67 -8.84 12.45
CA VAL A 419 17.44 -8.16 12.09
C VAL A 419 17.33 -6.88 12.91
N GLY A 420 17.29 -5.74 12.21
CA GLY A 420 17.27 -4.39 12.77
C GLY A 420 18.69 -3.81 12.98
N TYR A 421 18.87 -2.52 12.64
CA TYR A 421 20.13 -1.78 12.78
C TYR A 421 20.01 -0.58 13.71
N GLY A 422 19.15 -0.69 14.73
CA GLY A 422 19.07 0.23 15.85
C GLY A 422 20.33 0.15 16.76
N PRO A 423 20.35 0.81 17.92
CA PRO A 423 21.52 0.84 18.81
C PRO A 423 22.07 -0.57 19.17
N THR A 424 21.16 -1.51 19.49
CA THR A 424 21.54 -2.91 19.79
C THR A 424 22.10 -3.62 18.56
N GLY A 425 21.43 -3.51 17.41
CA GLY A 425 21.86 -4.14 16.16
C GLY A 425 23.22 -3.64 15.69
N ARG A 426 23.48 -2.33 15.78
CA ARG A 426 24.79 -1.74 15.48
C ARG A 426 25.89 -2.29 16.35
N THR A 427 25.65 -2.37 17.67
CA THR A 427 26.62 -2.90 18.63
C THR A 427 26.94 -4.37 18.35
N VAL A 428 25.90 -5.20 18.14
CA VAL A 428 26.05 -6.61 17.83
C VAL A 428 26.77 -6.81 16.50
N THR A 429 26.39 -6.08 15.45
CA THR A 429 27.03 -6.12 14.13
C THR A 429 28.52 -5.78 14.23
N ARG A 430 28.88 -4.73 15.00
CA ARG A 430 30.27 -4.35 15.22
C ARG A 430 31.05 -5.45 15.94
N LEU A 431 30.51 -5.98 17.03
CA LEU A 431 31.17 -7.06 17.81
C LEU A 431 31.38 -8.32 16.99
N LEU A 432 30.38 -8.70 16.16
CA LEU A 432 30.55 -9.86 15.25
C LEU A 432 31.69 -9.62 14.28
N ARG A 433 31.79 -8.45 13.66
CA ARG A 433 32.88 -8.10 12.72
C ARG A 433 34.23 -8.05 13.40
N GLU A 434 34.34 -7.49 14.61
CA GLU A 434 35.57 -7.49 15.41
C GLU A 434 36.07 -8.91 15.74
N ASN A 435 35.15 -9.88 15.81
CA ASN A 435 35.45 -11.29 16.02
C ASN A 435 35.55 -12.13 14.72
N GLY A 436 35.67 -11.48 13.57
CA GLY A 436 35.88 -12.16 12.28
C GLY A 436 34.63 -12.80 11.67
N ILE A 437 33.44 -12.55 12.26
CA ILE A 437 32.14 -12.99 11.73
C ILE A 437 31.61 -11.90 10.82
N THR A 438 31.22 -12.26 9.60
CA THR A 438 30.61 -11.32 8.64
C THR A 438 29.09 -11.39 8.71
N PRO A 439 28.41 -10.49 9.48
CA PRO A 439 26.95 -10.52 9.57
C PRO A 439 26.29 -9.93 8.32
N THR A 440 25.14 -10.48 7.94
CA THR A 440 24.21 -9.84 7.03
C THR A 440 23.11 -9.15 7.84
N VAL A 441 22.90 -7.84 7.63
CA VAL A 441 21.89 -7.09 8.35
C VAL A 441 20.62 -7.00 7.51
N VAL A 442 19.45 -7.28 8.12
CA VAL A 442 18.14 -7.03 7.53
C VAL A 442 17.55 -5.78 8.17
N GLU A 443 17.21 -4.79 7.36
CA GLU A 443 16.73 -3.49 7.84
C GLU A 443 15.61 -2.94 6.96
N LEU A 444 14.62 -2.29 7.59
CA LEU A 444 13.46 -1.67 6.94
C LEU A 444 13.75 -0.27 6.37
N ASN A 445 14.76 0.42 6.91
CA ASN A 445 15.12 1.75 6.45
C ASN A 445 16.12 1.68 5.29
N VAL A 446 15.68 2.11 4.11
CA VAL A 446 16.48 2.05 2.88
C VAL A 446 17.75 2.93 2.92
N GLU A 447 17.68 4.08 3.62
CA GLU A 447 18.82 4.98 3.75
C GLU A 447 19.89 4.35 4.68
N THR A 448 19.45 3.70 5.75
CA THR A 448 20.33 2.93 6.64
C THR A 448 20.99 1.77 5.89
N VAL A 449 20.24 1.06 5.04
CA VAL A 449 20.79 -0.02 4.21
C VAL A 449 21.85 0.51 3.22
N ARG A 450 21.61 1.66 2.60
CA ARG A 450 22.60 2.29 1.71
C ARG A 450 23.89 2.67 2.45
N ALA A 451 23.74 3.36 3.58
CA ALA A 451 24.89 3.73 4.40
C ALA A 451 25.70 2.52 4.85
N MET A 452 25.03 1.44 5.30
CA MET A 452 25.70 0.19 5.67
C MET A 452 26.50 -0.41 4.51
N ARG A 453 25.96 -0.40 3.29
CA ARG A 453 26.66 -0.92 2.10
C ARG A 453 27.86 -0.07 1.70
N GLU A 454 27.75 1.25 1.84
CA GLU A 454 28.89 2.17 1.65
C GLU A 454 29.99 1.91 2.69
N ASP A 455 29.64 1.53 3.92
CA ASP A 455 30.55 1.13 5.00
C ASP A 455 31.06 -0.34 4.86
N GLY A 456 30.73 -1.01 3.76
CA GLY A 456 31.13 -2.41 3.51
C GLY A 456 30.44 -3.44 4.41
N ILE A 457 29.25 -3.12 4.94
CA ILE A 457 28.42 -4.03 5.70
C ILE A 457 27.40 -4.68 4.76
N SER A 458 27.35 -6.01 4.77
CA SER A 458 26.34 -6.76 4.03
C SER A 458 24.94 -6.44 4.59
N ALA A 459 24.05 -5.89 3.77
CA ALA A 459 22.73 -5.47 4.21
C ALA A 459 21.65 -5.82 3.17
N VAL A 460 20.52 -6.33 3.65
CA VAL A 460 19.31 -6.64 2.88
C VAL A 460 18.20 -5.71 3.33
N TYR A 461 17.59 -5.02 2.39
CA TYR A 461 16.42 -4.20 2.63
C TYR A 461 15.16 -5.05 2.64
N GLY A 462 14.33 -4.92 3.67
CA GLY A 462 13.02 -5.56 3.74
C GLY A 462 12.59 -5.95 5.14
N ASP A 463 11.32 -6.39 5.24
CA ASP A 463 10.73 -6.88 6.49
C ASP A 463 11.10 -8.35 6.72
N ALA A 464 11.76 -8.64 7.83
CA ALA A 464 12.19 -9.98 8.21
C ALA A 464 11.04 -10.97 8.47
N ARG A 465 9.78 -10.50 8.62
CA ARG A 465 8.60 -11.37 8.68
C ARG A 465 8.34 -12.11 7.37
N HIS A 466 8.94 -11.67 6.29
CA HIS A 466 8.77 -12.29 4.98
C HIS A 466 9.88 -13.27 4.65
N ARG A 467 9.47 -14.49 4.33
CA ARG A 467 10.36 -15.63 3.97
C ARG A 467 11.46 -15.26 2.98
N GLN A 468 11.12 -14.46 1.96
CA GLN A 468 12.06 -14.08 0.92
C GLN A 468 13.18 -13.17 1.39
N VAL A 469 12.88 -12.25 2.30
CA VAL A 469 13.87 -11.35 2.88
C VAL A 469 14.88 -12.16 3.70
N LEU A 470 14.41 -13.11 4.50
CA LEU A 470 15.28 -14.02 5.26
C LEU A 470 16.11 -14.94 4.35
N VAL A 471 15.50 -15.45 3.27
CA VAL A 471 16.22 -16.25 2.27
C VAL A 471 17.26 -15.41 1.53
N SER A 472 16.93 -14.18 1.15
CA SER A 472 17.86 -13.24 0.50
C SER A 472 19.01 -12.83 1.43
N ALA A 473 18.76 -12.77 2.74
CA ALA A 473 19.80 -12.55 3.75
C ALA A 473 20.72 -13.78 3.96
N GLY A 474 20.42 -14.92 3.33
CA GLY A 474 21.25 -16.12 3.41
C GLY A 474 20.87 -17.08 4.55
N LEU A 475 19.66 -16.99 5.12
CA LEU A 475 19.25 -17.76 6.30
C LEU A 475 19.33 -19.29 6.11
N ARG A 476 19.22 -19.81 4.89
CA ARG A 476 19.37 -21.24 4.60
C ARG A 476 20.72 -21.81 5.04
N HIS A 477 21.73 -20.94 5.08
CA HIS A 477 23.12 -21.30 5.36
C HIS A 477 23.68 -20.53 6.57
N ALA A 478 22.84 -19.78 7.28
CA ALA A 478 23.24 -19.05 8.48
C ALA A 478 23.21 -19.99 9.70
N ASP A 479 24.18 -19.81 10.57
CA ASP A 479 24.26 -20.50 11.85
C ASP A 479 23.42 -19.79 12.92
N THR A 480 23.40 -18.46 12.87
CA THR A 480 22.79 -17.62 13.90
C THR A 480 21.88 -16.55 13.30
N LEU A 481 20.70 -16.39 13.90
CA LEU A 481 19.77 -15.29 13.65
C LEU A 481 19.59 -14.47 14.93
N ILE A 482 19.83 -13.17 14.85
CA ILE A 482 19.73 -12.25 15.98
C ILE A 482 18.65 -11.19 15.65
N VAL A 483 17.54 -11.23 16.35
CA VAL A 483 16.48 -10.21 16.23
C VAL A 483 16.74 -9.14 17.29
N SER A 484 17.32 -8.01 16.87
CA SER A 484 17.84 -6.96 17.75
C SER A 484 16.85 -5.82 18.04
N GLY A 485 15.84 -5.63 17.19
CA GLY A 485 14.80 -4.61 17.39
C GLY A 485 13.72 -5.13 18.33
N ALA A 486 13.44 -4.41 19.41
CA ALA A 486 12.40 -4.80 20.36
C ALA A 486 11.00 -4.80 19.73
N ASP A 487 10.73 -3.84 18.85
CA ASP A 487 9.45 -3.71 18.13
C ASP A 487 9.33 -4.68 16.95
N THR A 488 10.45 -5.28 16.51
CA THR A 488 10.48 -6.28 15.44
C THR A 488 10.44 -7.71 15.98
N ALA A 489 10.54 -7.91 17.30
CA ALA A 489 10.47 -9.23 17.91
C ALA A 489 9.07 -9.81 17.73
N SER A 490 8.94 -10.77 16.82
CA SER A 490 7.67 -11.38 16.47
C SER A 490 7.84 -12.90 16.39
N PRO A 491 6.89 -13.67 16.95
CA PRO A 491 6.87 -15.13 16.80
C PRO A 491 6.87 -15.58 15.34
N GLU A 492 6.36 -14.74 14.42
CA GLU A 492 6.30 -15.03 12.99
C GLU A 492 7.69 -15.11 12.38
N ILE A 493 8.59 -14.16 12.71
CA ILE A 493 9.98 -14.18 12.22
C ILE A 493 10.69 -15.46 12.65
N ILE A 494 10.45 -15.89 13.89
CA ILE A 494 11.10 -17.06 14.46
C ILE A 494 10.60 -18.34 13.79
N ARG A 495 9.26 -18.49 13.64
CA ARG A 495 8.66 -19.64 12.94
C ARG A 495 9.14 -19.71 11.50
N GLU A 496 9.10 -18.60 10.77
CA GLU A 496 9.57 -18.55 9.39
C GLU A 496 11.06 -18.88 9.28
N ALA A 497 11.86 -18.42 10.24
CA ALA A 497 13.28 -18.74 10.28
C ALA A 497 13.54 -20.25 10.51
N ARG A 498 12.80 -20.87 11.44
CA ARG A 498 12.86 -22.29 11.70
C ARG A 498 12.39 -23.15 10.51
N ASP A 499 11.37 -22.68 9.79
CA ASP A 499 10.88 -23.34 8.57
C ASP A 499 11.89 -23.28 7.41
N ILE A 500 12.71 -22.22 7.35
CA ILE A 500 13.75 -22.08 6.34
C ILE A 500 15.00 -22.88 6.73
N ASN A 501 15.43 -22.78 8.00
CA ASN A 501 16.61 -23.43 8.54
C ASN A 501 16.31 -23.94 9.97
N PRO A 502 15.94 -25.23 10.15
CA PRO A 502 15.63 -25.79 11.45
C PRO A 502 16.79 -25.79 12.46
N ARG A 503 18.04 -25.64 11.98
CA ARG A 503 19.25 -25.68 12.82
C ARG A 503 19.72 -24.29 13.25
N VAL A 504 19.13 -23.20 12.75
CA VAL A 504 19.58 -21.86 13.08
C VAL A 504 19.41 -21.53 14.57
N HIS A 505 20.44 -21.00 15.21
CA HIS A 505 20.36 -20.49 16.57
C HIS A 505 19.66 -19.13 16.58
N VAL A 506 18.56 -19.00 17.30
CA VAL A 506 17.71 -17.80 17.27
C VAL A 506 17.79 -17.06 18.61
N PHE A 507 18.39 -15.87 18.59
CA PHE A 507 18.49 -14.95 19.72
C PHE A 507 17.58 -13.74 19.49
N VAL A 508 16.74 -13.42 20.46
CA VAL A 508 15.71 -12.39 20.30
C VAL A 508 15.78 -11.39 21.44
N ARG A 509 15.77 -10.11 21.11
CA ARG A 509 15.55 -9.03 22.08
C ARG A 509 14.06 -8.66 22.10
N SER A 510 13.44 -8.67 23.29
CA SER A 510 12.11 -8.15 23.52
C SER A 510 12.16 -6.90 24.42
N ALA A 511 11.12 -6.05 24.36
CA ALA A 511 10.95 -4.96 25.32
C ALA A 511 10.46 -5.48 26.68
N TYR A 512 9.52 -6.42 26.68
CA TYR A 512 8.73 -6.80 27.86
C TYR A 512 8.92 -8.28 28.24
N LEU A 513 8.87 -8.55 29.54
CA LEU A 513 8.92 -9.92 30.07
C LEU A 513 7.74 -10.78 29.60
N ARG A 514 6.54 -10.20 29.46
CA ARG A 514 5.34 -10.90 28.98
C ARG A 514 5.46 -11.49 27.57
N ASP A 515 6.39 -10.99 26.76
CA ASP A 515 6.59 -11.46 25.38
C ASP A 515 7.53 -12.68 25.30
N VAL A 516 8.19 -13.03 26.42
CA VAL A 516 9.16 -14.13 26.46
C VAL A 516 8.53 -15.50 26.15
N PRO A 517 7.36 -15.89 26.75
CA PRO A 517 6.76 -17.19 26.48
C PRO A 517 6.42 -17.39 24.99
N PRO A 518 5.66 -16.50 24.32
CA PRO A 518 5.31 -16.71 22.90
C PRO A 518 6.52 -16.74 21.96
N LEU A 519 7.60 -16.03 22.29
CA LEU A 519 8.83 -16.05 21.49
C LEU A 519 9.60 -17.38 21.66
N ARG A 520 9.63 -17.94 22.87
CA ARG A 520 10.19 -19.28 23.13
C ARG A 520 9.39 -20.39 22.48
N ASP A 521 8.07 -20.33 22.59
CA ASP A 521 7.17 -21.28 21.95
C ASP A 521 7.30 -21.27 20.42
N ALA A 522 7.63 -20.12 19.85
CA ALA A 522 7.95 -20.00 18.43
C ALA A 522 9.30 -20.60 18.03
N GLY A 523 10.17 -20.94 19.00
CA GLY A 523 11.45 -21.58 18.77
C GLY A 523 12.68 -20.69 18.99
N ALA A 524 12.55 -19.56 19.70
CA ALA A 524 13.72 -18.78 20.13
C ALA A 524 14.54 -19.58 21.16
N GLU A 525 15.85 -19.66 20.95
CA GLU A 525 16.76 -20.32 21.88
C GLU A 525 16.97 -19.48 23.14
N GLN A 526 17.16 -18.18 22.96
CA GLN A 526 17.29 -17.24 24.07
C GLN A 526 16.56 -15.93 23.77
N VAL A 527 15.83 -15.45 24.77
CA VAL A 527 15.11 -14.17 24.72
C VAL A 527 15.65 -13.25 25.81
N PHE A 528 16.11 -12.08 25.41
CA PHE A 528 16.60 -11.01 26.26
C PHE A 528 15.49 -9.96 26.44
N ALA A 529 14.80 -10.01 27.58
CA ALA A 529 13.74 -9.03 27.87
C ALA A 529 14.36 -7.77 28.51
N GLY A 530 14.14 -6.62 27.88
CA GLY A 530 14.71 -5.35 28.33
C GLY A 530 14.35 -4.99 29.77
N GLU A 531 13.09 -5.22 30.18
CA GLU A 531 12.64 -5.04 31.58
C GLU A 531 13.45 -5.89 32.55
N GLY A 532 13.66 -7.17 32.24
CA GLY A 532 14.40 -8.08 33.10
C GLY A 532 15.89 -7.73 33.16
N GLU A 533 16.53 -7.45 32.04
CA GLU A 533 17.95 -7.08 31.99
C GLU A 533 18.24 -5.75 32.68
N VAL A 534 17.34 -4.76 32.56
CA VAL A 534 17.43 -3.48 33.29
C VAL A 534 17.26 -3.71 34.78
N ALA A 535 16.30 -4.52 35.21
CA ALA A 535 16.10 -4.84 36.63
C ALA A 535 17.35 -5.52 37.24
N LEU A 536 17.97 -6.47 36.51
CA LEU A 536 19.21 -7.11 36.92
C LEU A 536 20.37 -6.11 37.05
N ALA A 537 20.56 -5.25 36.05
CA ALA A 537 21.61 -4.22 36.07
C ALA A 537 21.43 -3.21 37.21
N MET A 538 20.16 -2.79 37.48
CA MET A 538 19.85 -1.91 38.60
C MET A 538 20.10 -2.57 39.94
N THR A 539 19.69 -3.85 40.11
CA THR A 539 19.95 -4.62 41.33
C THR A 539 21.44 -4.73 41.60
N GLU A 540 22.24 -5.06 40.59
CA GLU A 540 23.70 -5.13 40.71
C GLU A 540 24.31 -3.77 41.13
N ALA A 541 23.89 -2.68 40.48
CA ALA A 541 24.37 -1.33 40.79
C ALA A 541 24.03 -0.92 42.24
N VAL A 542 22.81 -1.21 42.69
CA VAL A 542 22.36 -0.92 44.07
C VAL A 542 23.17 -1.73 45.09
N LEU A 543 23.31 -3.05 44.88
CA LEU A 543 24.05 -3.93 45.78
C LEU A 543 25.54 -3.49 45.87
N ARG A 544 26.15 -3.16 44.73
CA ARG A 544 27.52 -2.64 44.69
C ARG A 544 27.64 -1.33 45.50
N ARG A 545 26.67 -0.44 45.39
CA ARG A 545 26.64 0.80 46.17
C ARG A 545 26.46 0.58 47.66
N LEU A 546 25.74 -0.48 48.05
CA LEU A 546 25.53 -0.91 49.43
C LEU A 546 26.71 -1.67 50.02
N GLY A 547 27.79 -1.90 49.26
CA GLY A 547 29.01 -2.55 49.74
C GLY A 547 28.95 -4.09 49.72
N ALA A 548 28.01 -4.68 48.96
CA ALA A 548 27.96 -6.12 48.80
C ALA A 548 29.20 -6.67 48.08
N THR A 549 29.63 -7.85 48.49
CA THR A 549 30.75 -8.52 47.84
C THR A 549 30.36 -9.08 46.44
N PRO A 550 31.32 -9.29 45.54
CA PRO A 550 31.02 -9.88 44.23
C PRO A 550 30.19 -11.16 44.32
N ASP A 551 30.53 -12.08 45.25
CA ASP A 551 29.79 -13.34 45.45
C ASP A 551 28.34 -13.12 45.93
N GLN A 552 28.09 -12.05 46.72
CA GLN A 552 26.75 -11.67 47.11
C GLN A 552 25.95 -11.11 45.95
N ILE A 553 26.58 -10.28 45.13
CA ILE A 553 25.98 -9.69 43.95
C ILE A 553 25.59 -10.81 42.96
N ASP A 554 26.50 -11.78 42.72
CA ASP A 554 26.24 -12.88 41.80
C ASP A 554 25.08 -13.77 42.28
N ARG A 555 25.03 -14.10 43.56
CA ARG A 555 23.90 -14.87 44.15
C ARG A 555 22.56 -14.15 44.01
N GLU A 556 22.53 -12.86 44.34
CA GLU A 556 21.29 -12.08 44.21
C GLU A 556 20.86 -11.88 42.75
N ARG A 557 21.82 -11.67 41.86
CA ARG A 557 21.55 -11.61 40.41
C ARG A 557 20.92 -12.92 39.92
N ASP A 558 21.48 -14.06 40.31
CA ASP A 558 20.96 -15.38 39.93
C ASP A 558 19.57 -15.64 40.52
N ARG A 559 19.33 -15.18 41.76
CA ARG A 559 18.00 -15.24 42.39
C ARG A 559 16.98 -14.39 41.67
N VAL A 560 17.28 -13.10 41.41
CA VAL A 560 16.41 -12.18 40.70
C VAL A 560 16.16 -12.68 39.28
N ARG A 561 17.18 -13.24 38.62
CA ARG A 561 17.01 -13.86 37.31
C ARG A 561 16.05 -15.04 37.38
N ALA A 562 16.17 -15.90 38.36
CA ALA A 562 15.25 -17.03 38.58
C ALA A 562 13.82 -16.56 38.89
N GLU A 563 13.65 -15.52 39.68
CA GLU A 563 12.35 -14.92 39.99
C GLU A 563 11.69 -14.31 38.73
N LEU A 564 12.43 -13.48 37.98
CA LEU A 564 11.89 -12.79 36.80
C LEU A 564 11.61 -13.74 35.62
N PHE A 565 12.46 -14.73 35.41
CA PHE A 565 12.35 -15.64 34.26
C PHE A 565 11.83 -17.03 34.67
N GLY A 566 11.91 -17.44 35.93
CA GLY A 566 11.43 -18.74 36.45
C GLY A 566 9.91 -18.77 36.60
N GLY A 567 9.27 -17.68 37.03
CA GLY A 567 7.81 -17.53 37.07
C GLY A 567 7.16 -17.64 35.70
N ILE A 568 7.84 -17.17 34.65
CA ILE A 568 7.42 -17.29 33.25
C ILE A 568 7.45 -18.76 32.77
N LEU A 569 8.37 -19.57 33.29
CA LEU A 569 8.45 -21.00 32.96
C LEU A 569 7.36 -21.85 33.61
N THR A 570 6.72 -21.37 34.69
CA THR A 570 5.68 -22.11 35.46
C THR A 570 4.26 -21.61 35.19
N GLY A 571 4.08 -20.61 34.34
CA GLY A 571 2.75 -20.08 33.98
C GLY A 571 2.04 -19.30 35.11
N ARG A 572 2.74 -18.91 36.16
CA ARG A 572 2.24 -18.08 37.26
C ARG A 572 2.81 -16.66 37.11
N LEU A 573 2.06 -15.82 36.46
CA LEU A 573 2.15 -14.35 36.59
C LEU A 573 0.97 -13.97 37.50
N ASP A 574 1.23 -13.68 38.77
CA ASP A 574 0.28 -13.00 39.66
C ASP A 574 0.14 -11.53 39.26
#